data_234a2ee409d9bf5951e4d81595114773
#
_entry.id   234a2ee409d9bf5951e4d81595114773
#
_cell.length_a   1.000
_cell.length_b   1.000
_cell.length_c   1.000
_cell.angle_alpha   90.00
_cell.angle_beta   90.00
_cell.angle_gamma   90.00
#
_symmetry.space_group_name_H-M   'P 1'
#
loop_
_entity.id
_entity.type
_entity.pdbx_description
1 polymer ?
#
loop_
_entity_poly.entity_id
_entity_poly.type
_entity_poly.pdbx_seq_one_letter_code
_entity_poly.pdbx_strand_id
1 'polypeptide(L)'
;MKKKRKKYIKIAVEVVAFILFIAVLGYGLQYVDNKTEKANVSDESSINDWKIQVPRGKIKLNGNKYEYYHDFENYLLIGTDATGNNKNGADYQGSMADFLMLVIVDKTENTYSFLQFNRDTMTEVALIDHNGEGEATANIQLCTAHWYGGNREQSCENTVKSVKKLLGGIQIDGYYELNMSEIPKLNSMVDGVTVTLEDDLSKKYPKMKKGATINLDDEQAYA
;
A
#
# COMPACT_ATOMS: atom_id res chain seq x y z
N MET A 1 32.28 -14.40 -31.30
CA MET A 1 31.89 -12.96 -31.22
C MET A 1 30.37 -12.74 -31.13
N LYS A 2 29.51 -13.44 -31.86
CA LYS A 2 28.00 -13.24 -31.85
C LYS A 2 27.32 -13.49 -30.48
N LYS A 3 27.79 -14.42 -29.65
CA LYS A 3 27.23 -14.77 -28.33
C LYS A 3 27.42 -13.66 -27.28
N LYS A 4 28.61 -13.01 -27.27
CA LYS A 4 28.90 -11.88 -26.35
C LYS A 4 28.04 -10.65 -26.70
N ARG A 5 27.85 -10.35 -27.99
CA ARG A 5 27.03 -9.21 -28.46
C ARG A 5 25.55 -9.36 -28.07
N LYS A 6 24.98 -10.57 -28.13
CA LYS A 6 23.60 -10.83 -27.66
C LYS A 6 23.44 -10.63 -26.16
N LYS A 7 24.45 -11.00 -25.33
CA LYS A 7 24.43 -10.79 -23.88
C LYS A 7 24.44 -9.30 -23.51
N TYR A 8 25.27 -8.48 -24.18
CA TYR A 8 25.29 -7.02 -23.92
C TYR A 8 24.02 -6.33 -24.39
N ILE A 9 23.40 -6.78 -25.48
CA ILE A 9 22.12 -6.25 -25.95
C ILE A 9 21.00 -6.57 -24.92
N LYS A 10 20.99 -7.77 -24.35
CA LYS A 10 20.01 -8.17 -23.33
C LYS A 10 20.15 -7.31 -22.07
N ILE A 11 21.37 -7.13 -21.56
CA ILE A 11 21.67 -6.28 -20.40
C ILE A 11 21.27 -4.81 -20.68
N ALA A 12 21.57 -4.30 -21.87
CA ALA A 12 21.19 -2.93 -22.23
C ALA A 12 19.65 -2.75 -22.28
N VAL A 13 18.90 -3.74 -22.76
CA VAL A 13 17.43 -3.71 -22.77
C VAL A 13 16.88 -3.76 -21.35
N GLU A 14 17.43 -4.58 -20.46
CA GLU A 14 17.03 -4.67 -19.05
C GLU A 14 17.29 -3.35 -18.32
N VAL A 15 18.45 -2.71 -18.55
CA VAL A 15 18.77 -1.39 -17.97
C VAL A 15 17.83 -0.30 -18.47
N VAL A 16 17.52 -0.30 -19.78
CA VAL A 16 16.56 0.67 -20.35
C VAL A 16 15.15 0.45 -19.82
N ALA A 17 14.71 -0.80 -19.67
CA ALA A 17 13.40 -1.11 -19.08
C ALA A 17 13.33 -0.67 -17.61
N PHE A 18 14.40 -0.86 -16.83
CA PHE A 18 14.48 -0.40 -15.45
C PHE A 18 14.47 1.13 -15.34
N ILE A 19 15.18 1.84 -16.23
CA ILE A 19 15.14 3.31 -16.28
C ILE A 19 13.74 3.82 -16.66
N LEU A 20 13.06 3.16 -17.61
CA LEU A 20 11.69 3.50 -17.99
C LEU A 20 10.71 3.23 -16.84
N PHE A 21 10.90 2.16 -16.07
CA PHE A 21 10.09 1.85 -14.90
C PHE A 21 10.23 2.94 -13.82
N ILE A 22 11.47 3.37 -13.52
CA ILE A 22 11.73 4.49 -12.59
C ILE A 22 11.10 5.80 -13.12
N ALA A 23 11.18 6.05 -14.42
CA ALA A 23 10.58 7.23 -15.02
C ALA A 23 9.04 7.22 -14.94
N VAL A 24 8.41 6.05 -15.12
CA VAL A 24 6.95 5.87 -14.98
C VAL A 24 6.53 6.05 -13.52
N LEU A 25 7.30 5.51 -12.55
CA LEU A 25 7.07 5.76 -11.13
C LEU A 25 7.22 7.25 -10.78
N GLY A 26 8.28 7.90 -11.25
CA GLY A 26 8.48 9.34 -11.04
C GLY A 26 7.39 10.21 -11.67
N TYR A 27 6.88 9.84 -12.86
CA TYR A 27 5.75 10.51 -13.51
C TYR A 27 4.44 10.26 -12.78
N GLY A 28 4.23 9.03 -12.27
CA GLY A 28 3.09 8.66 -11.44
C GLY A 28 3.05 9.45 -10.14
N LEU A 29 4.20 9.60 -9.47
CA LEU A 29 4.34 10.40 -8.25
C LEU A 29 4.07 11.89 -8.52
N GLN A 30 4.60 12.47 -9.60
CA GLN A 30 4.29 13.85 -9.99
C GLN A 30 2.82 14.07 -10.38
N TYR A 31 2.18 13.05 -10.98
CA TYR A 31 0.76 13.13 -11.33
C TYR A 31 -0.13 13.09 -10.09
N VAL A 32 0.23 12.30 -9.09
CA VAL A 32 -0.45 12.25 -7.78
C VAL A 32 -0.26 13.55 -7.03
N ASP A 33 0.95 14.11 -6.96
CA ASP A 33 1.26 15.39 -6.33
C ASP A 33 0.42 16.55 -6.92
N ASN A 34 0.34 16.64 -8.25
CA ASN A 34 -0.47 17.65 -8.94
C ASN A 34 -1.99 17.47 -8.74
N LYS A 35 -2.45 16.26 -8.45
CA LYS A 35 -3.87 15.99 -8.18
C LYS A 35 -4.23 16.28 -6.72
N THR A 36 -3.29 16.04 -5.80
CA THR A 36 -3.45 16.33 -4.37
C THR A 36 -3.46 17.83 -4.11
N GLU A 37 -2.65 18.62 -4.81
CA GLU A 37 -2.71 20.09 -4.74
C GLU A 37 -4.04 20.67 -5.27
N LYS A 38 -4.66 20.03 -6.26
CA LYS A 38 -5.96 20.48 -6.81
C LYS A 38 -7.17 20.01 -6.02
N ALA A 39 -7.05 18.94 -5.23
CA ALA A 39 -8.11 18.44 -4.36
C ALA A 39 -8.21 19.20 -3.02
N ASN A 40 -7.19 19.99 -2.67
CA ASN A 40 -7.16 20.80 -1.44
C ASN A 40 -7.89 22.15 -1.55
N VAL A 41 -8.68 22.38 -2.60
CA VAL A 41 -9.45 23.62 -2.79
C VAL A 41 -10.91 23.29 -3.11
N SER A 42 -11.64 22.69 -2.16
CA SER A 42 -13.10 22.91 -1.97
C SER A 42 -13.63 22.00 -0.86
N ASP A 43 -14.22 22.67 0.11
CA ASP A 43 -15.04 22.27 1.25
C ASP A 43 -14.35 22.16 2.62
N GLU A 44 -14.09 23.36 3.16
CA GLU A 44 -13.98 23.57 4.60
C GLU A 44 -15.40 23.61 5.21
N SER A 45 -15.90 22.47 5.64
CA SER A 45 -16.84 22.47 6.78
C SER A 45 -17.11 21.02 7.23
N SER A 46 -16.72 20.71 8.44
CA SER A 46 -17.17 19.65 9.32
C SER A 46 -16.28 18.42 9.62
N ILE A 47 -15.05 18.30 9.10
CA ILE A 47 -14.11 17.27 9.57
C ILE A 47 -12.81 17.91 10.09
N ASN A 48 -12.91 19.01 10.81
CA ASN A 48 -11.75 19.85 11.17
C ASN A 48 -10.95 19.41 12.38
N ASP A 49 -11.31 18.34 13.09
CA ASP A 49 -10.63 17.97 14.35
C ASP A 49 -9.57 16.87 14.21
N TRP A 50 -9.40 16.26 13.00
CA TRP A 50 -8.44 15.19 12.74
C TRP A 50 -7.15 15.63 12.04
N LYS A 51 -7.03 16.90 11.70
CA LYS A 51 -5.78 17.47 11.18
C LYS A 51 -4.79 17.71 12.32
N ILE A 52 -4.25 16.62 12.90
CA ILE A 52 -2.95 16.74 13.57
C ILE A 52 -1.95 16.97 12.42
N GLN A 53 -1.80 18.21 12.02
CA GLN A 53 -0.66 18.63 11.20
C GLN A 53 0.56 18.60 12.11
N VAL A 54 1.17 17.43 12.23
CA VAL A 54 2.51 17.36 12.77
C VAL A 54 3.41 17.93 11.67
N PRO A 55 4.11 19.04 11.90
CA PRO A 55 5.03 19.56 10.92
C PRO A 55 5.97 18.44 10.50
N ARG A 56 6.23 18.33 9.18
CA ARG A 56 7.20 17.37 8.66
C ARG A 56 8.48 17.45 9.50
N GLY A 57 8.85 16.33 10.13
CA GLY A 57 10.03 16.27 10.96
C GLY A 57 9.83 16.27 12.48
N LYS A 58 8.62 16.48 13.02
CA LYS A 58 8.41 16.47 14.48
C LYS A 58 7.18 15.67 14.87
N ILE A 59 7.35 14.68 15.74
CA ILE A 59 6.25 13.94 16.38
C ILE A 59 6.31 14.05 17.89
N LYS A 60 5.16 13.98 18.54
CA LYS A 60 5.06 13.96 20.01
C LYS A 60 4.47 12.60 20.42
N LEU A 61 5.25 11.82 21.14
CA LEU A 61 4.84 10.50 21.63
C LEU A 61 5.16 10.39 23.11
N ASN A 62 4.18 10.01 23.92
CA ASN A 62 4.32 9.85 25.38
C ASN A 62 4.95 11.07 26.07
N GLY A 63 4.59 12.27 25.64
CA GLY A 63 5.11 13.53 26.19
C GLY A 63 6.48 13.95 25.64
N ASN A 64 7.21 13.07 24.98
CA ASN A 64 8.49 13.36 24.36
C ASN A 64 8.31 13.90 22.94
N LYS A 65 9.24 14.76 22.52
CA LYS A 65 9.31 15.26 21.15
C LYS A 65 10.39 14.49 20.42
N TYR A 66 10.04 14.00 19.22
CA TYR A 66 10.93 13.32 18.30
C TYR A 66 10.99 14.13 17.01
N GLU A 67 12.12 14.09 16.35
CA GLU A 67 12.36 14.77 15.08
C GLU A 67 12.94 13.74 14.11
N TYR A 68 12.49 13.78 12.86
CA TYR A 68 13.11 12.96 11.82
C TYR A 68 14.55 13.42 11.63
N TYR A 69 15.47 12.47 11.60
CA TYR A 69 16.90 12.73 11.38
C TYR A 69 17.27 12.76 9.90
N HIS A 70 16.39 12.22 9.03
CA HIS A 70 16.52 12.25 7.57
C HIS A 70 15.22 12.69 6.91
N ASP A 71 15.26 12.95 5.60
CA ASP A 71 14.08 13.21 4.77
C ASP A 71 13.43 11.89 4.38
N PHE A 72 12.31 11.54 5.05
CA PHE A 72 11.55 10.32 4.82
C PHE A 72 10.24 10.61 4.09
N GLU A 73 9.89 9.71 3.17
CA GLU A 73 8.55 9.58 2.61
C GLU A 73 7.95 8.23 3.04
N ASN A 74 6.68 8.24 3.43
CA ASN A 74 5.99 7.07 3.97
C ASN A 74 4.77 6.75 3.11
N TYR A 75 4.72 5.54 2.56
CA TYR A 75 3.62 5.07 1.71
C TYR A 75 2.98 3.84 2.33
N LEU A 76 1.65 3.88 2.54
CA LEU A 76 0.92 2.73 3.07
C LEU A 76 0.40 1.84 1.94
N LEU A 77 0.80 0.57 1.95
CA LEU A 77 0.23 -0.46 1.10
C LEU A 77 -0.91 -1.15 1.85
N ILE A 78 -2.08 -1.20 1.23
CA ILE A 78 -3.31 -1.77 1.76
C ILE A 78 -3.71 -2.92 0.85
N GLY A 79 -3.74 -4.15 1.35
CA GLY A 79 -4.21 -5.33 0.62
C GLY A 79 -5.54 -5.80 1.17
N THR A 80 -6.53 -5.99 0.29
CA THR A 80 -7.85 -6.49 0.64
C THR A 80 -8.14 -7.81 -0.04
N ASP A 81 -8.94 -8.67 0.59
CA ASP A 81 -9.40 -9.95 0.03
C ASP A 81 -10.55 -9.79 -0.97
N ALA A 82 -11.01 -8.56 -1.19
CA ALA A 82 -12.07 -8.27 -2.13
C ALA A 82 -11.76 -8.84 -3.52
N THR A 83 -12.70 -9.54 -4.10
CA THR A 83 -12.64 -10.01 -5.49
C THR A 83 -13.52 -9.12 -6.37
N GLY A 84 -12.88 -8.42 -7.32
CA GLY A 84 -13.57 -7.56 -8.27
C GLY A 84 -13.61 -6.09 -7.88
N ASN A 85 -14.16 -5.26 -8.76
CA ASN A 85 -14.37 -3.84 -8.50
C ASN A 85 -15.48 -3.66 -7.49
N ASN A 86 -15.14 -3.28 -6.26
CA ASN A 86 -16.12 -2.78 -5.31
C ASN A 86 -16.80 -1.57 -5.95
N LYS A 87 -18.11 -1.67 -6.14
CA LYS A 87 -18.89 -0.59 -6.77
C LYS A 87 -18.79 0.65 -5.89
N ASN A 88 -18.55 1.79 -6.51
CA ASN A 88 -18.65 3.08 -5.81
C ASN A 88 -20.13 3.49 -5.64
N GLY A 89 -20.42 4.25 -4.60
CA GLY A 89 -21.76 4.78 -4.35
C GLY A 89 -22.59 3.90 -3.40
N ALA A 90 -23.90 3.93 -3.54
CA ALA A 90 -24.84 3.29 -2.61
C ALA A 90 -24.67 1.76 -2.45
N ASP A 91 -24.01 1.11 -3.38
CA ASP A 91 -23.69 -0.32 -3.35
C ASP A 91 -22.28 -0.62 -2.82
N TYR A 92 -21.55 0.38 -2.35
CA TYR A 92 -20.22 0.17 -1.80
C TYR A 92 -20.31 -0.59 -0.47
N GLN A 93 -19.52 -1.64 -0.37
CA GLN A 93 -19.29 -2.36 0.88
C GLN A 93 -17.79 -2.41 1.11
N GLY A 94 -17.34 -1.85 2.22
CA GLY A 94 -15.94 -1.96 2.63
C GLY A 94 -15.54 -3.42 2.80
N SER A 95 -14.26 -3.70 2.63
CA SER A 95 -13.63 -4.98 2.95
C SER A 95 -12.60 -4.77 4.05
N MET A 96 -12.21 -5.83 4.75
CA MET A 96 -11.11 -5.73 5.71
C MET A 96 -9.77 -5.61 4.96
N ALA A 97 -8.84 -4.86 5.55
CA ALA A 97 -7.47 -4.80 5.06
C ALA A 97 -6.66 -5.95 5.67
N ASP A 98 -6.44 -7.01 4.90
CA ASP A 98 -5.74 -8.20 5.38
C ASP A 98 -4.22 -8.08 5.33
N PHE A 99 -3.73 -7.20 4.49
CA PHE A 99 -2.32 -6.87 4.37
C PHE A 99 -2.11 -5.37 4.54
N LEU A 100 -1.23 -5.01 5.48
CA LEU A 100 -0.90 -3.62 5.77
C LEU A 100 0.61 -3.49 5.94
N MET A 101 1.24 -2.67 5.09
CA MET A 101 2.68 -2.45 5.11
C MET A 101 3.00 -0.99 4.84
N LEU A 102 3.81 -0.39 5.69
CA LEU A 102 4.38 0.94 5.44
C LEU A 102 5.71 0.78 4.73
N VAL A 103 5.83 1.40 3.57
CA VAL A 103 7.09 1.58 2.85
C VAL A 103 7.67 2.92 3.27
N ILE A 104 8.84 2.89 3.87
CA ILE A 104 9.57 4.07 4.36
C ILE A 104 10.74 4.31 3.43
N VAL A 105 10.70 5.40 2.68
CA VAL A 105 11.76 5.78 1.75
C VAL A 105 12.63 6.84 2.41
N ASP A 106 13.91 6.52 2.63
CA ASP A 106 14.91 7.47 3.09
C ASP A 106 15.55 8.15 1.87
N LYS A 107 15.16 9.39 1.62
CA LYS A 107 15.66 10.17 0.48
C LYS A 107 17.08 10.69 0.71
N THR A 108 17.53 10.74 1.95
CA THR A 108 18.89 11.17 2.30
C THR A 108 19.89 10.07 1.98
N GLU A 109 19.61 8.83 2.40
CA GLU A 109 20.46 7.68 2.19
C GLU A 109 20.13 6.91 0.90
N ASN A 110 19.06 7.28 0.20
CA ASN A 110 18.54 6.59 -0.98
C ASN A 110 18.28 5.09 -0.73
N THR A 111 17.66 4.80 0.40
CA THR A 111 17.29 3.45 0.83
C THR A 111 15.81 3.36 1.15
N TYR A 112 15.31 2.14 1.34
CA TYR A 112 13.95 1.93 1.79
C TYR A 112 13.87 0.84 2.85
N SER A 113 12.82 0.92 3.67
CA SER A 113 12.52 -0.06 4.71
C SER A 113 11.04 -0.39 4.70
N PHE A 114 10.68 -1.55 5.25
CA PHE A 114 9.31 -2.01 5.35
C PHE A 114 8.93 -2.20 6.82
N LEU A 115 7.74 -1.74 7.17
CA LEU A 115 7.10 -2.00 8.46
C LEU A 115 5.75 -2.65 8.19
N GLN A 116 5.65 -3.96 8.43
CA GLN A 116 4.39 -4.70 8.32
C GLN A 116 3.60 -4.59 9.62
N PHE A 117 2.29 -4.37 9.50
CA PHE A 117 1.38 -4.38 10.63
C PHE A 117 0.64 -5.72 10.71
N ASN A 118 0.47 -6.22 11.92
CA ASN A 118 -0.48 -7.29 12.15
C ASN A 118 -1.90 -6.70 12.02
N ARG A 119 -2.74 -7.30 11.17
CA ARG A 119 -4.11 -6.86 10.91
C ARG A 119 -4.99 -6.77 12.16
N ASP A 120 -4.69 -7.60 13.16
CA ASP A 120 -5.42 -7.67 14.44
C ASP A 120 -4.89 -6.69 15.50
N THR A 121 -3.94 -5.81 15.15
CA THR A 121 -3.46 -4.78 16.06
C THR A 121 -4.60 -3.87 16.48
N MET A 122 -4.77 -3.70 17.79
CA MET A 122 -5.80 -2.83 18.35
C MET A 122 -5.38 -1.37 18.23
N THR A 123 -6.24 -0.55 17.63
CA THR A 123 -6.02 0.89 17.46
C THR A 123 -7.36 1.63 17.42
N GLU A 124 -7.30 2.95 17.52
CA GLU A 124 -8.48 3.78 17.33
C GLU A 124 -8.87 3.83 15.84
N VAL A 125 -10.11 3.46 15.57
CA VAL A 125 -10.72 3.42 14.23
C VAL A 125 -11.97 4.30 14.24
N ALA A 126 -12.14 5.14 13.22
CA ALA A 126 -13.37 5.88 13.03
C ALA A 126 -14.46 4.96 12.47
N LEU A 127 -15.65 5.01 13.07
CA LEU A 127 -16.82 4.25 12.65
C LEU A 127 -17.62 5.10 11.65
N ILE A 128 -17.24 5.02 10.38
CA ILE A 128 -17.86 5.75 9.28
C ILE A 128 -18.92 4.84 8.66
N ASP A 129 -20.12 5.34 8.46
CA ASP A 129 -21.20 4.58 7.84
C ASP A 129 -21.09 4.53 6.30
N HIS A 130 -22.03 3.84 5.65
CA HIS A 130 -22.07 3.70 4.19
C HIS A 130 -22.41 5.00 3.44
N ASN A 131 -22.85 6.06 4.14
CA ASN A 131 -23.05 7.39 3.56
C ASN A 131 -21.79 8.25 3.67
N GLY A 132 -20.73 7.73 4.32
CA GLY A 132 -19.51 8.47 4.58
C GLY A 132 -19.61 9.38 5.80
N GLU A 133 -20.60 9.18 6.66
CA GLU A 133 -20.84 9.94 7.88
C GLU A 133 -20.49 9.12 9.12
N GLY A 134 -19.99 9.75 10.15
CA GLY A 134 -19.71 9.12 11.44
C GLY A 134 -18.78 9.96 12.29
N GLU A 135 -19.14 10.14 13.55
CA GLU A 135 -18.34 10.90 14.54
C GLU A 135 -17.76 10.00 15.64
N ALA A 136 -18.20 8.74 15.70
CA ALA A 136 -17.75 7.81 16.72
C ALA A 136 -16.41 7.18 16.38
N THR A 137 -15.64 6.85 17.41
CA THR A 137 -14.43 6.03 17.29
C THR A 137 -14.49 4.84 18.23
N ALA A 138 -13.80 3.76 17.89
CA ALA A 138 -13.63 2.60 18.75
C ALA A 138 -12.20 2.08 18.72
N ASN A 139 -11.76 1.49 19.81
CA ASN A 139 -10.48 0.78 19.84
C ASN A 139 -10.72 -0.67 19.42
N ILE A 140 -10.48 -0.95 18.15
CA ILE A 140 -10.74 -2.22 17.48
C ILE A 140 -9.59 -2.62 16.57
N GLN A 141 -9.69 -3.76 15.91
CA GLN A 141 -8.66 -4.29 15.01
C GLN A 141 -8.39 -3.34 13.83
N LEU A 142 -7.14 -3.12 13.51
CA LEU A 142 -6.69 -2.22 12.44
C LEU A 142 -7.29 -2.56 11.07
N CYS A 143 -7.43 -3.86 10.75
CA CYS A 143 -8.05 -4.30 9.50
C CYS A 143 -9.47 -3.77 9.28
N THR A 144 -10.20 -3.52 10.36
CA THR A 144 -11.57 -3.02 10.30
C THR A 144 -11.66 -1.55 9.89
N ALA A 145 -10.56 -0.80 9.97
CA ALA A 145 -10.54 0.58 9.52
C ALA A 145 -10.97 0.73 8.05
N HIS A 146 -10.58 -0.23 7.20
CA HIS A 146 -10.95 -0.24 5.80
C HIS A 146 -12.40 -0.69 5.56
N TRP A 147 -13.02 -1.40 6.50
CA TRP A 147 -14.43 -1.75 6.45
C TRP A 147 -15.35 -0.52 6.56
N TYR A 148 -14.94 0.47 7.37
CA TYR A 148 -15.68 1.68 7.62
C TYR A 148 -15.34 2.78 6.62
N GLY A 149 -16.33 3.12 5.76
CA GLY A 149 -16.26 4.20 4.77
C GLY A 149 -17.44 4.13 3.80
N GLY A 150 -17.90 5.26 3.30
CA GLY A 150 -18.97 5.34 2.31
C GLY A 150 -18.51 5.09 0.86
N ASN A 151 -17.20 4.99 0.66
CA ASN A 151 -16.57 4.67 -0.63
C ASN A 151 -15.13 4.19 -0.42
N ARG A 152 -14.50 3.72 -1.50
CA ARG A 152 -13.14 3.18 -1.49
C ARG A 152 -12.10 4.17 -0.95
N GLU A 153 -12.17 5.41 -1.36
CA GLU A 153 -11.25 6.47 -0.92
C GLU A 153 -11.35 6.70 0.60
N GLN A 154 -12.56 6.84 1.12
CA GLN A 154 -12.79 7.02 2.56
C GLN A 154 -12.32 5.82 3.38
N SER A 155 -12.51 4.60 2.89
CA SER A 155 -12.01 3.37 3.53
C SER A 155 -10.49 3.37 3.63
N CYS A 156 -9.80 3.73 2.55
CA CYS A 156 -8.35 3.88 2.54
C CYS A 156 -7.89 4.99 3.49
N GLU A 157 -8.51 6.16 3.44
CA GLU A 157 -8.19 7.30 4.31
C GLU A 157 -8.40 6.97 5.79
N ASN A 158 -9.48 6.24 6.13
CA ASN A 158 -9.72 5.77 7.48
C ASN A 158 -8.62 4.82 7.95
N THR A 159 -8.17 3.93 7.07
CA THR A 159 -7.02 3.04 7.35
C THR A 159 -5.74 3.84 7.58
N VAL A 160 -5.46 4.83 6.72
CA VAL A 160 -4.32 5.76 6.89
C VAL A 160 -4.39 6.50 8.23
N LYS A 161 -5.56 7.03 8.60
CA LYS A 161 -5.77 7.71 9.89
C LYS A 161 -5.47 6.80 11.07
N SER A 162 -5.96 5.56 11.03
CA SER A 162 -5.73 4.56 12.08
C SER A 162 -4.25 4.17 12.21
N VAL A 163 -3.54 3.99 11.09
CA VAL A 163 -2.09 3.75 11.09
C VAL A 163 -1.32 4.96 11.62
N LYS A 164 -1.67 6.18 11.20
CA LYS A 164 -1.07 7.42 11.74
C LYS A 164 -1.25 7.50 13.25
N LYS A 165 -2.44 7.20 13.77
CA LYS A 165 -2.72 7.19 15.20
C LYS A 165 -1.87 6.17 15.94
N LEU A 166 -1.78 4.95 15.41
CA LEU A 166 -0.96 3.86 15.97
C LEU A 166 0.52 4.25 16.06
N LEU A 167 1.03 4.97 15.09
CA LEU A 167 2.44 5.39 15.00
C LEU A 167 2.73 6.77 15.63
N GLY A 168 1.80 7.30 16.45
CA GLY A 168 2.02 8.57 17.15
C GLY A 168 1.96 9.81 16.26
N GLY A 169 1.31 9.72 15.11
CA GLY A 169 1.03 10.85 14.22
C GLY A 169 2.08 11.09 13.15
N ILE A 170 2.86 10.08 12.76
CA ILE A 170 3.80 10.21 11.62
C ILE A 170 3.05 10.65 10.36
N GLN A 171 3.74 11.35 9.48
CA GLN A 171 3.19 11.67 8.17
C GLN A 171 3.18 10.42 7.28
N ILE A 172 2.04 10.17 6.62
CA ILE A 172 1.91 9.20 5.53
C ILE A 172 1.66 10.04 4.28
N ASP A 173 2.57 9.94 3.31
CA ASP A 173 2.62 10.80 2.11
C ASP A 173 1.69 10.28 1.01
N GLY A 174 1.33 9.00 1.07
CA GLY A 174 0.39 8.39 0.13
C GLY A 174 0.02 6.98 0.53
N TYR A 175 -0.95 6.42 -0.18
CA TYR A 175 -1.35 5.02 -0.02
C TYR A 175 -1.64 4.37 -1.38
N TYR A 176 -1.53 3.05 -1.41
CA TYR A 176 -1.92 2.21 -2.53
C TYR A 176 -2.76 1.06 -2.01
N GLU A 177 -3.95 0.88 -2.60
CA GLU A 177 -4.81 -0.25 -2.29
C GLU A 177 -4.78 -1.23 -3.45
N LEU A 178 -4.65 -2.51 -3.11
CA LEU A 178 -4.65 -3.63 -4.03
C LEU A 178 -5.63 -4.69 -3.52
N ASN A 179 -6.44 -5.21 -4.39
CA ASN A 179 -7.28 -6.37 -4.07
C ASN A 179 -6.67 -7.66 -4.65
N MET A 180 -7.20 -8.81 -4.21
CA MET A 180 -6.71 -10.12 -4.65
C MET A 180 -6.70 -10.27 -6.18
N SER A 181 -7.67 -9.70 -6.90
CA SER A 181 -7.76 -9.83 -8.36
C SER A 181 -6.66 -9.09 -9.12
N GLU A 182 -5.89 -8.23 -8.45
CA GLU A 182 -4.78 -7.49 -9.04
C GLU A 182 -3.43 -8.20 -8.89
N ILE A 183 -3.35 -9.27 -8.08
CA ILE A 183 -2.12 -10.07 -7.89
C ILE A 183 -1.57 -10.62 -9.21
N PRO A 184 -2.38 -11.20 -10.12
CA PRO A 184 -1.89 -11.65 -11.42
C PRO A 184 -1.19 -10.56 -12.21
N LYS A 185 -1.77 -9.37 -12.23
CA LYS A 185 -1.20 -8.21 -12.93
C LYS A 185 0.12 -7.77 -12.32
N LEU A 186 0.22 -7.76 -10.99
CA LEU A 186 1.49 -7.44 -10.31
C LEU A 186 2.58 -8.47 -10.65
N ASN A 187 2.22 -9.76 -10.64
CA ASN A 187 3.14 -10.83 -10.99
C ASN A 187 3.66 -10.67 -12.42
N SER A 188 2.77 -10.38 -13.39
CA SER A 188 3.17 -10.08 -14.77
C SER A 188 4.11 -8.88 -14.89
N MET A 189 3.91 -7.84 -14.07
CA MET A 189 4.75 -6.62 -14.12
C MET A 189 6.22 -6.86 -13.71
N VAL A 190 6.48 -7.95 -12.97
CA VAL A 190 7.81 -8.32 -12.50
C VAL A 190 8.36 -9.59 -13.16
N ASP A 191 7.74 -10.03 -14.27
CA ASP A 191 8.07 -11.28 -14.99
C ASP A 191 7.97 -12.54 -14.12
N GLY A 192 7.06 -12.54 -13.17
CA GLY A 192 6.85 -13.63 -12.22
C GLY A 192 7.76 -13.58 -11.00
N VAL A 193 7.32 -14.17 -9.91
CA VAL A 193 8.09 -14.29 -8.67
C VAL A 193 8.61 -15.71 -8.52
N THR A 194 9.93 -15.86 -8.33
CA THR A 194 10.55 -17.17 -8.07
C THR A 194 10.52 -17.46 -6.57
N VAL A 195 9.89 -18.57 -6.20
CA VAL A 195 9.74 -19.02 -4.82
C VAL A 195 10.17 -20.46 -4.65
N THR A 196 10.65 -20.82 -3.47
CA THR A 196 10.82 -22.20 -3.04
C THR A 196 9.64 -22.59 -2.16
N LEU A 197 8.89 -23.59 -2.56
CA LEU A 197 7.66 -23.99 -1.91
C LEU A 197 7.93 -24.68 -0.58
N GLU A 198 7.31 -24.20 0.48
CA GLU A 198 7.37 -24.83 1.81
C GLU A 198 6.36 -25.95 1.99
N ASP A 199 5.26 -25.92 1.20
CA ASP A 199 4.18 -26.90 1.22
C ASP A 199 3.99 -27.60 -0.13
N ASP A 200 3.27 -28.74 -0.11
CA ASP A 200 2.94 -29.50 -1.30
C ASP A 200 1.56 -29.07 -1.86
N LEU A 201 1.59 -28.32 -2.94
CA LEU A 201 0.41 -27.86 -3.67
C LEU A 201 0.14 -28.69 -4.95
N SER A 202 0.82 -29.85 -5.11
CA SER A 202 0.76 -30.66 -6.33
C SER A 202 -0.62 -31.24 -6.66
N LYS A 203 -1.55 -31.26 -5.70
CA LYS A 203 -2.96 -31.66 -5.94
C LYS A 203 -3.66 -30.70 -6.91
N LYS A 204 -3.36 -29.41 -6.85
CA LYS A 204 -3.93 -28.38 -7.73
C LYS A 204 -2.99 -28.06 -8.89
N TYR A 205 -1.70 -27.95 -8.60
CA TYR A 205 -0.65 -27.62 -9.56
C TYR A 205 0.45 -28.69 -9.54
N PRO A 206 0.49 -29.65 -10.49
CA PRO A 206 1.35 -30.83 -10.44
C PRO A 206 2.85 -30.55 -10.25
N LYS A 207 3.34 -29.38 -10.69
CA LYS A 207 4.73 -28.95 -10.54
C LYS A 207 5.03 -28.31 -9.18
N MET A 208 4.01 -27.93 -8.41
CA MET A 208 4.15 -27.22 -7.13
C MET A 208 4.29 -28.22 -5.97
N LYS A 209 5.41 -28.94 -5.94
CA LYS A 209 5.74 -29.86 -4.85
C LYS A 209 6.55 -29.15 -3.78
N LYS A 210 6.42 -29.61 -2.54
CA LYS A 210 7.27 -29.16 -1.42
C LYS A 210 8.74 -29.20 -1.78
N GLY A 211 9.48 -28.12 -1.58
CA GLY A 211 10.90 -27.98 -1.87
C GLY A 211 11.22 -27.64 -3.35
N ALA A 212 10.23 -27.59 -4.23
CA ALA A 212 10.45 -27.14 -5.60
C ALA A 212 10.67 -25.62 -5.65
N THR A 213 11.65 -25.19 -6.44
CA THR A 213 11.85 -23.75 -6.76
C THR A 213 11.25 -23.51 -8.13
N ILE A 214 10.24 -22.63 -8.19
CA ILE A 214 9.49 -22.33 -9.42
C ILE A 214 9.33 -20.81 -9.58
N ASN A 215 9.24 -20.38 -10.84
CA ASN A 215 8.76 -19.02 -11.16
C ASN A 215 7.24 -19.11 -11.35
N LEU A 216 6.51 -18.39 -10.49
CA LEU A 216 5.06 -18.40 -10.50
C LEU A 216 4.52 -17.69 -11.75
N ASP A 217 3.63 -18.35 -12.47
CA ASP A 217 2.76 -17.67 -13.42
C ASP A 217 1.63 -16.92 -12.70
N ASP A 218 0.85 -16.15 -13.43
CA ASP A 218 -0.19 -15.29 -12.88
C ASP A 218 -1.30 -16.05 -12.14
N GLU A 219 -1.66 -17.24 -12.63
CA GLU A 219 -2.65 -18.10 -11.98
C GLU A 219 -2.09 -18.72 -10.69
N GLN A 220 -0.84 -19.13 -10.72
CA GLN A 220 -0.14 -19.68 -9.55
C GLN A 220 0.13 -18.63 -8.47
N ALA A 221 0.38 -17.39 -8.87
CA ALA A 221 0.58 -16.29 -7.94
C ALA A 221 -0.70 -15.88 -7.19
N TYR A 222 -1.86 -16.12 -7.81
CA TYR A 222 -3.18 -15.86 -7.22
C TYR A 222 -3.68 -17.01 -6.32
N ALA A 223 -3.18 -18.22 -6.49
CA ALA A 223 -3.69 -19.46 -5.89
C ALA A 223 -3.35 -19.65 -4.43
#